data_fe32fb00de931f403bef2dd0ea451892
#
_entry.id   fe32fb00de931f403bef2dd0ea451892
#
_cell.length_a   1.000
_cell.length_b   1.000
_cell.length_c   1.000
_cell.angle_alpha   90.00
_cell.angle_beta   90.00
_cell.angle_gamma   90.00
#
_symmetry.space_group_name_H-M   'P 1'
#
loop_
_entity.id
_entity.type
_entity.pdbx_description
1 polymer ?
#
loop_
_entity_poly.entity_id
_entity_poly.type
_entity_poly.pdbx_seq_one_letter_code
_entity_poly.pdbx_strand_id
1 'polypeptide(L)'
;MDKRKYTVIDLFAGCGGLSLGLYQAGWNGVFAVEKNPCAFETLNYNLIENKNHFDWPEWLPKEPLDIIEVNKRYRKELKHLRGTIDLVAGGPPCQGFSMAGKRVEDDVRNQLVFAYIDFIKMVRPKLILFENVKGFTYAFDKRKHPDAVPYSKVVIEKLQMLGYNVKPQIIDFSQFGIPQRRKRFILVGIRNGLKGCADVFFEKLESEKKGFLEKRGLAEKVTIVDAISDLLRSNGEIETPDRKGFLSGLYGNEQTAYQHYLRSDSINIIPNSHSFAHHTKEKESCFENLLLNYPIRGKRIDGENRAPWGIRQRGITVLDPNAVAPTITGLPDDYLHYSEPRIMTVRECARIQSFPDWYEFKSKYTTGGKLRKKEVPRYSQVGNAIPPLFAFQAGLVLKELTNG
;
A
#
# COMPACT_ATOMS: atom_id res chain seq x y z
N MET A 1 34.35 -7.46 -8.90
CA MET A 1 33.54 -6.40 -9.56
C MET A 1 32.43 -6.01 -8.61
N ASP A 2 32.46 -4.82 -8.06
CA ASP A 2 31.35 -4.31 -7.24
C ASP A 2 30.07 -4.32 -8.07
N LYS A 3 29.05 -5.03 -7.59
CA LYS A 3 27.75 -5.04 -8.24
C LYS A 3 27.18 -3.61 -8.17
N ARG A 4 26.80 -3.05 -9.31
CA ARG A 4 26.15 -1.74 -9.40
C ARG A 4 25.01 -1.65 -8.40
N LYS A 5 25.03 -0.65 -7.52
CA LYS A 5 23.92 -0.32 -6.62
C LYS A 5 22.87 0.48 -7.41
N TYR A 6 21.64 -0.01 -7.43
CA TYR A 6 20.47 0.73 -7.97
C TYR A 6 19.87 1.57 -6.87
N THR A 7 19.82 2.88 -7.05
CA THR A 7 19.39 3.82 -6.00
C THR A 7 17.94 4.24 -6.14
N VAL A 8 17.22 4.32 -5.01
CA VAL A 8 15.83 4.78 -4.98
C VAL A 8 15.57 5.78 -3.86
N ILE A 9 14.70 6.77 -4.14
CA ILE A 9 14.08 7.64 -3.16
C ILE A 9 12.59 7.35 -3.18
N ASP A 10 11.98 7.11 -1.99
CA ASP A 10 10.54 6.85 -1.84
C ASP A 10 9.83 8.06 -1.23
N LEU A 11 8.95 8.68 -1.99
CA LEU A 11 8.17 9.85 -1.57
C LEU A 11 6.75 9.43 -1.19
N PHE A 12 6.25 9.96 -0.07
CA PHE A 12 4.97 9.54 0.52
C PHE A 12 4.99 8.05 0.88
N ALA A 13 6.08 7.62 1.48
CA ALA A 13 6.41 6.20 1.68
C ALA A 13 5.39 5.46 2.56
N GLY A 14 4.56 6.16 3.33
CA GLY A 14 3.60 5.55 4.24
C GLY A 14 4.31 4.66 5.26
N CYS A 15 3.76 3.47 5.48
CA CYS A 15 4.41 2.45 6.31
C CYS A 15 5.45 1.61 5.56
N GLY A 16 5.87 2.00 4.35
CA GLY A 16 6.98 1.37 3.64
C GLY A 16 6.62 0.19 2.72
N GLY A 17 5.36 0.01 2.32
CA GLY A 17 4.99 -1.12 1.44
C GLY A 17 5.70 -1.11 0.09
N LEU A 18 5.81 0.07 -0.55
CA LEU A 18 6.56 0.24 -1.80
C LEU A 18 8.07 0.04 -1.57
N SER A 19 8.64 0.70 -0.56
CA SER A 19 10.04 0.55 -0.17
C SER A 19 10.41 -0.91 0.13
N LEU A 20 9.53 -1.67 0.81
CA LEU A 20 9.75 -3.09 1.11
C LEU A 20 9.89 -3.93 -0.16
N GLY A 21 8.97 -3.78 -1.12
CA GLY A 21 9.07 -4.51 -2.39
C GLY A 21 10.31 -4.12 -3.21
N LEU A 22 10.69 -2.85 -3.22
CA LEU A 22 11.91 -2.38 -3.86
C LEU A 22 13.16 -2.92 -3.15
N TYR A 23 13.17 -2.99 -1.80
CA TYR A 23 14.21 -3.68 -1.03
C TYR A 23 14.36 -5.13 -1.45
N GLN A 24 13.25 -5.88 -1.51
CA GLN A 24 13.23 -7.28 -1.96
C GLN A 24 13.74 -7.43 -3.41
N ALA A 25 13.47 -6.46 -4.28
CA ALA A 25 14.02 -6.39 -5.62
C ALA A 25 15.52 -6.00 -5.64
N GLY A 26 16.14 -5.73 -4.50
CA GLY A 26 17.54 -5.37 -4.36
C GLY A 26 17.85 -3.93 -4.80
N TRP A 27 16.90 -3.00 -4.67
CA TRP A 27 17.16 -1.57 -4.73
C TRP A 27 17.78 -1.10 -3.41
N ASN A 28 18.63 -0.11 -3.48
CA ASN A 28 19.24 0.57 -2.34
C ASN A 28 18.53 1.90 -2.12
N GLY A 29 17.84 2.04 -0.99
CA GLY A 29 17.19 3.29 -0.62
C GLY A 29 18.22 4.37 -0.31
N VAL A 30 17.99 5.60 -0.78
CA VAL A 30 18.78 6.76 -0.36
C VAL A 30 18.11 7.41 0.84
N PHE A 31 16.84 7.72 0.74
CA PHE A 31 15.97 8.13 1.86
C PHE A 31 14.49 7.96 1.47
N ALA A 32 13.63 8.08 2.47
CA ALA A 32 12.19 8.14 2.28
C ALA A 32 11.61 9.42 2.89
N VAL A 33 10.49 9.90 2.33
CA VAL A 33 9.74 11.04 2.86
C VAL A 33 8.33 10.58 3.23
N GLU A 34 8.00 10.67 4.52
CA GLU A 34 6.67 10.40 5.06
C GLU A 34 6.38 11.43 6.15
N LYS A 35 5.21 12.08 6.07
CA LYS A 35 4.82 13.14 6.99
C LYS A 35 4.20 12.61 8.28
N ASN A 36 3.50 11.47 8.21
CA ASN A 36 2.75 10.95 9.35
C ASN A 36 3.67 10.20 10.32
N PRO A 37 3.77 10.61 11.60
CA PRO A 37 4.66 9.96 12.57
C PRO A 37 4.39 8.47 12.77
N CYS A 38 3.10 8.06 12.79
CA CYS A 38 2.74 6.66 13.00
C CYS A 38 3.16 5.76 11.83
N ALA A 39 3.05 6.26 10.60
CA ALA A 39 3.46 5.53 9.42
C ALA A 39 4.99 5.50 9.30
N PHE A 40 5.65 6.63 9.58
CA PHE A 40 7.11 6.71 9.61
C PHE A 40 7.72 5.80 10.69
N GLU A 41 7.12 5.68 11.86
CA GLU A 41 7.56 4.76 12.93
C GLU A 41 7.64 3.32 12.43
N THR A 42 6.62 2.86 11.68
CA THR A 42 6.61 1.52 11.08
C THR A 42 7.69 1.36 10.01
N LEU A 43 7.84 2.34 9.10
CA LEU A 43 8.89 2.37 8.10
C LEU A 43 10.28 2.34 8.73
N ASN A 44 10.52 3.21 9.72
CA ASN A 44 11.79 3.36 10.42
C ASN A 44 12.21 2.05 11.09
N TYR A 45 11.31 1.46 11.88
CA TYR A 45 11.58 0.21 12.58
C TYR A 45 11.98 -0.91 11.62
N ASN A 46 11.22 -1.13 10.55
CA ASN A 46 11.45 -2.27 9.66
C ASN A 46 12.60 -2.06 8.67
N LEU A 47 12.65 -0.91 8.00
CA LEU A 47 13.50 -0.73 6.83
C LEU A 47 14.72 0.16 7.09
N ILE A 48 14.68 1.05 8.07
CA ILE A 48 15.83 1.90 8.41
C ILE A 48 16.66 1.21 9.49
N GLU A 49 16.05 0.80 10.63
CA GLU A 49 16.77 0.21 11.75
C GLU A 49 17.12 -1.27 11.53
N ASN A 50 16.13 -2.11 11.18
CA ASN A 50 16.32 -3.56 11.14
C ASN A 50 16.92 -4.07 9.82
N LYS A 51 16.55 -3.51 8.67
CA LYS A 51 17.02 -3.99 7.36
C LYS A 51 18.11 -3.13 6.74
N ASN A 52 18.45 -1.97 7.32
CA ASN A 52 19.44 -1.04 6.75
C ASN A 52 19.25 -0.81 5.25
N HIS A 53 17.98 -0.68 4.83
CA HIS A 53 17.64 -0.53 3.41
C HIS A 53 18.13 0.81 2.83
N PHE A 54 18.26 1.85 3.69
CA PHE A 54 18.55 3.20 3.28
C PHE A 54 19.98 3.63 3.64
N ASP A 55 20.74 4.04 2.66
CA ASP A 55 22.00 4.79 2.84
C ASP A 55 21.65 6.27 3.14
N TRP A 56 21.04 6.50 4.31
CA TRP A 56 20.42 7.78 4.67
C TRP A 56 21.44 8.91 4.76
N PRO A 57 21.27 10.02 4.02
CA PRO A 57 22.26 11.10 4.00
C PRO A 57 22.25 11.91 5.31
N GLU A 58 23.41 12.32 5.77
CA GLU A 58 23.60 13.07 7.04
C GLU A 58 22.85 14.42 7.07
N TRP A 59 22.66 15.04 5.91
CA TRP A 59 21.97 16.33 5.80
C TRP A 59 20.44 16.25 5.99
N LEU A 60 19.85 15.04 5.93
CA LEU A 60 18.42 14.85 6.10
C LEU A 60 18.13 14.13 7.42
N PRO A 61 17.37 14.71 8.35
CA PRO A 61 17.03 14.03 9.62
C PRO A 61 16.16 12.79 9.37
N LYS A 62 16.38 11.76 10.20
CA LYS A 62 15.57 10.51 10.19
C LYS A 62 14.31 10.71 11.03
N GLU A 63 13.37 11.50 10.52
CA GLU A 63 12.13 11.86 11.21
C GLU A 63 10.97 12.04 10.22
N PRO A 64 9.72 12.14 10.67
CA PRO A 64 8.59 12.45 9.80
C PRO A 64 8.75 13.82 9.12
N LEU A 65 8.72 13.85 7.79
CA LEU A 65 8.99 15.06 6.99
C LEU A 65 7.86 15.32 5.98
N ASP A 66 7.47 16.59 5.87
CA ASP A 66 6.59 17.06 4.80
C ASP A 66 7.40 17.33 3.53
N ILE A 67 6.95 16.79 2.40
CA ILE A 67 7.63 16.96 1.10
C ILE A 67 7.78 18.42 0.69
N ILE A 68 6.82 19.28 1.04
CA ILE A 68 6.86 20.71 0.71
C ILE A 68 8.03 21.37 1.47
N GLU A 69 8.18 21.03 2.76
CA GLU A 69 9.28 21.51 3.59
C GLU A 69 10.62 20.94 3.13
N VAL A 70 10.67 19.65 2.77
CA VAL A 70 11.87 19.02 2.19
C VAL A 70 12.31 19.76 0.93
N ASN A 71 11.41 20.00 0.01
CA ASN A 71 11.70 20.73 -1.25
C ASN A 71 12.22 22.15 -1.02
N LYS A 72 11.73 22.82 0.01
CA LYS A 72 12.11 24.19 0.36
C LYS A 72 13.44 24.21 1.10
N ARG A 73 13.54 23.44 2.18
CA ARG A 73 14.63 23.48 3.15
C ARG A 73 15.93 22.86 2.63
N TYR A 74 15.82 21.75 1.91
CA TYR A 74 16.96 20.98 1.40
C TYR A 74 17.15 21.12 -0.12
N ARG A 75 16.71 22.25 -0.68
CA ARG A 75 16.74 22.52 -2.13
C ARG A 75 18.14 22.39 -2.75
N LYS A 76 19.17 22.81 -2.03
CA LYS A 76 20.56 22.77 -2.48
C LYS A 76 21.05 21.33 -2.57
N GLU A 77 20.84 20.56 -1.52
CA GLU A 77 21.20 19.15 -1.38
C GLU A 77 20.47 18.29 -2.43
N LEU A 78 19.16 18.51 -2.60
CA LEU A 78 18.38 17.83 -3.64
C LEU A 78 18.90 18.11 -5.05
N LYS A 79 19.34 19.33 -5.34
CA LYS A 79 19.97 19.66 -6.62
C LYS A 79 21.34 18.99 -6.81
N HIS A 80 22.10 18.71 -5.75
CA HIS A 80 23.34 17.93 -5.85
C HIS A 80 23.07 16.46 -6.22
N LEU A 81 21.89 15.92 -5.91
CA LEU A 81 21.49 14.58 -6.35
C LEU A 81 21.06 14.53 -7.83
N ARG A 82 21.08 15.66 -8.55
CA ARG A 82 20.57 15.75 -9.91
C ARG A 82 21.24 14.76 -10.86
N GLY A 83 20.42 13.87 -11.41
CA GLY A 83 20.85 12.87 -12.39
C GLY A 83 21.58 11.65 -11.82
N THR A 84 21.86 11.63 -10.52
CA THR A 84 22.57 10.52 -9.85
C THR A 84 21.64 9.42 -9.36
N ILE A 85 20.36 9.73 -9.10
CA ILE A 85 19.37 8.78 -8.61
C ILE A 85 18.79 7.98 -9.77
N ASP A 86 18.72 6.65 -9.60
CA ASP A 86 18.14 5.77 -10.61
C ASP A 86 16.60 5.86 -10.61
N LEU A 87 15.95 5.81 -9.45
CA LEU A 87 14.48 5.80 -9.33
C LEU A 87 14.00 6.79 -8.27
N VAL A 88 12.97 7.57 -8.60
CA VAL A 88 12.10 8.20 -7.61
C VAL A 88 10.73 7.55 -7.71
N ALA A 89 10.34 6.89 -6.61
CA ALA A 89 9.06 6.25 -6.48
C ALA A 89 8.15 7.04 -5.53
N GLY A 90 6.82 6.90 -5.65
CA GLY A 90 5.92 7.50 -4.68
C GLY A 90 4.47 7.59 -5.13
N GLY A 91 3.58 7.71 -4.12
CA GLY A 91 2.15 7.86 -4.32
C GLY A 91 1.60 9.07 -3.55
N PRO A 92 1.61 10.29 -4.11
CA PRO A 92 1.06 11.44 -3.40
C PRO A 92 -0.42 11.22 -3.06
N PRO A 93 -0.86 11.53 -1.82
CA PRO A 93 -2.21 11.24 -1.36
C PRO A 93 -3.26 12.00 -2.17
N CYS A 94 -4.30 11.27 -2.58
CA CYS A 94 -5.33 11.74 -3.49
C CYS A 94 -6.71 11.76 -2.82
N GLN A 95 -6.83 12.29 -1.60
CA GLN A 95 -8.11 12.29 -0.88
C GLN A 95 -9.18 13.20 -1.52
N GLY A 96 -8.79 14.16 -2.36
CA GLY A 96 -9.72 14.96 -3.17
C GLY A 96 -10.37 14.18 -4.34
N PHE A 97 -9.80 13.03 -4.74
CA PHE A 97 -10.19 12.27 -5.94
C PHE A 97 -10.74 10.88 -5.66
N SER A 98 -10.72 10.41 -4.40
CA SER A 98 -11.28 9.10 -4.09
C SER A 98 -12.81 9.14 -4.29
N MET A 99 -13.39 8.04 -4.76
CA MET A 99 -14.84 7.89 -4.93
C MET A 99 -15.62 8.13 -3.62
N ALA A 100 -14.96 8.00 -2.46
CA ALA A 100 -15.51 8.22 -1.13
C ALA A 100 -15.27 9.64 -0.58
N GLY A 101 -14.53 10.52 -1.29
CA GLY A 101 -14.16 11.87 -0.86
C GLY A 101 -15.00 12.99 -1.51
N LYS A 102 -15.06 14.15 -0.85
CA LYS A 102 -15.57 15.39 -1.48
C LYS A 102 -14.54 15.88 -2.48
N ARG A 103 -14.85 15.83 -3.77
CA ARG A 103 -14.00 16.33 -4.86
C ARG A 103 -14.00 17.87 -4.83
N VAL A 104 -12.92 18.46 -4.33
CA VAL A 104 -12.76 19.93 -4.23
C VAL A 104 -11.50 20.31 -5.00
N GLU A 105 -11.60 21.22 -5.95
CA GLU A 105 -10.54 21.62 -6.87
C GLU A 105 -9.39 22.36 -6.16
N ASP A 106 -9.70 23.22 -5.18
CA ASP A 106 -8.73 23.99 -4.38
C ASP A 106 -8.22 23.23 -3.14
N ASP A 107 -8.31 21.92 -3.12
CA ASP A 107 -7.84 21.14 -1.98
C ASP A 107 -6.31 21.24 -1.85
N VAL A 108 -5.83 21.64 -0.68
CA VAL A 108 -4.39 21.72 -0.31
C VAL A 108 -3.62 20.45 -0.69
N ARG A 109 -4.31 19.32 -0.78
CA ARG A 109 -3.75 18.02 -1.17
C ARG A 109 -3.34 17.95 -2.65
N ASN A 110 -3.87 18.82 -3.50
CA ASN A 110 -3.43 18.97 -4.89
C ASN A 110 -2.00 19.53 -4.96
N GLN A 111 -1.61 20.32 -3.93
CA GLN A 111 -0.25 20.85 -3.80
C GLN A 111 0.79 19.73 -3.64
N LEU A 112 0.40 18.57 -3.09
CA LEU A 112 1.33 17.44 -2.90
C LEU A 112 1.74 16.78 -4.22
N VAL A 113 0.84 16.75 -5.22
CA VAL A 113 1.18 16.30 -6.57
C VAL A 113 2.18 17.25 -7.21
N PHE A 114 2.01 18.55 -7.05
CA PHE A 114 2.97 19.55 -7.55
C PHE A 114 4.30 19.50 -6.79
N ALA A 115 4.27 19.24 -5.47
CA ALA A 115 5.49 19.03 -4.69
C ALA A 115 6.28 17.81 -5.17
N TYR A 116 5.59 16.72 -5.55
CA TYR A 116 6.24 15.58 -6.21
C TYR A 116 6.92 15.99 -7.52
N ILE A 117 6.23 16.73 -8.39
CA ILE A 117 6.78 17.21 -9.67
C ILE A 117 7.98 18.14 -9.46
N ASP A 118 7.91 19.04 -8.46
CA ASP A 118 9.03 19.92 -8.12
C ASP A 118 10.24 19.13 -7.62
N PHE A 119 10.02 18.07 -6.85
CA PHE A 119 11.08 17.15 -6.44
C PHE A 119 11.74 16.50 -7.66
N ILE A 120 10.94 15.93 -8.58
CA ILE A 120 11.44 15.34 -9.84
C ILE A 120 12.24 16.36 -10.66
N LYS A 121 11.78 17.62 -10.72
CA LYS A 121 12.48 18.71 -11.41
C LYS A 121 13.87 18.98 -10.82
N MET A 122 14.02 18.89 -9.50
CA MET A 122 15.30 19.09 -8.81
C MET A 122 16.25 17.92 -8.99
N VAL A 123 15.77 16.71 -8.65
CA VAL A 123 16.60 15.49 -8.61
C VAL A 123 16.84 14.89 -9.98
N ARG A 124 15.92 15.03 -10.93
CA ARG A 124 16.06 14.49 -12.30
C ARG A 124 16.47 13.01 -12.33
N PRO A 125 15.73 12.10 -11.65
CA PRO A 125 16.07 10.69 -11.62
C PRO A 125 16.08 10.07 -13.03
N LYS A 126 16.63 8.88 -13.20
CA LYS A 126 16.57 8.15 -14.47
C LYS A 126 15.16 7.63 -14.72
N LEU A 127 14.53 7.07 -13.67
CA LEU A 127 13.20 6.47 -13.71
C LEU A 127 12.27 7.14 -12.69
N ILE A 128 10.99 7.10 -13.01
CA ILE A 128 9.90 7.53 -12.14
C ILE A 128 8.91 6.38 -12.02
N LEU A 129 8.46 6.08 -10.80
CA LEU A 129 7.30 5.24 -10.52
C LEU A 129 6.31 6.05 -9.69
N PHE A 130 5.17 6.41 -10.29
CA PHE A 130 4.12 7.19 -9.65
C PHE A 130 2.87 6.33 -9.50
N GLU A 131 2.34 6.25 -8.27
CA GLU A 131 1.11 5.50 -7.98
C GLU A 131 -0.01 6.45 -7.54
N ASN A 132 -1.25 6.09 -7.91
CA ASN A 132 -2.43 6.77 -7.38
C ASN A 132 -3.70 5.89 -7.48
N VAL A 133 -4.80 6.34 -6.87
CA VAL A 133 -6.08 5.65 -6.99
C VAL A 133 -6.65 5.78 -8.42
N LYS A 134 -7.45 4.81 -8.85
CA LYS A 134 -8.13 4.85 -10.16
C LYS A 134 -8.89 6.18 -10.39
N GLY A 135 -9.50 6.74 -9.33
CA GLY A 135 -10.22 8.02 -9.40
C GLY A 135 -9.39 9.21 -9.85
N PHE A 136 -8.06 9.12 -9.79
CA PHE A 136 -7.13 10.14 -10.30
C PHE A 136 -7.24 10.36 -11.82
N THR A 137 -7.77 9.38 -12.55
CA THR A 137 -8.01 9.48 -14.00
C THR A 137 -9.36 10.09 -14.37
N TYR A 138 -10.20 10.43 -13.38
CA TYR A 138 -11.50 11.03 -13.63
C TYR A 138 -11.45 12.55 -13.51
N ALA A 139 -12.10 13.25 -14.44
CA ALA A 139 -12.31 14.67 -14.33
C ALA A 139 -13.24 15.00 -13.14
N PHE A 140 -13.14 16.20 -12.60
CA PHE A 140 -14.13 16.75 -11.69
C PHE A 140 -15.51 16.84 -12.36
N ASP A 141 -16.56 17.04 -11.56
CA ASP A 141 -17.92 17.21 -12.08
C ASP A 141 -17.96 18.39 -13.06
N LYS A 142 -18.07 18.07 -14.34
CA LYS A 142 -18.12 19.07 -15.44
C LYS A 142 -19.27 20.08 -15.33
N ARG A 143 -20.31 19.77 -14.56
CA ARG A 143 -21.40 20.73 -14.28
C ARG A 143 -20.97 21.88 -13.38
N LYS A 144 -19.98 21.64 -12.50
CA LYS A 144 -19.40 22.64 -11.61
C LYS A 144 -18.12 23.26 -12.18
N HIS A 145 -17.40 22.50 -13.01
CA HIS A 145 -16.09 22.85 -13.57
C HIS A 145 -16.04 22.39 -15.04
N PRO A 146 -16.58 23.18 -15.99
CA PRO A 146 -16.70 22.78 -17.41
C PRO A 146 -15.35 22.41 -18.05
N ASP A 147 -14.27 23.07 -17.66
CA ASP A 147 -12.91 22.89 -18.20
C ASP A 147 -12.04 21.94 -17.34
N ALA A 148 -12.62 21.23 -16.38
CA ALA A 148 -11.89 20.34 -15.49
C ALA A 148 -11.19 19.21 -16.26
N VAL A 149 -9.88 19.17 -16.16
CA VAL A 149 -9.02 18.12 -16.73
C VAL A 149 -8.64 17.13 -15.63
N PRO A 150 -8.63 15.81 -15.91
CA PRO A 150 -8.11 14.83 -14.95
C PRO A 150 -6.69 15.17 -14.52
N TYR A 151 -6.40 15.10 -13.22
CA TYR A 151 -5.05 15.39 -12.73
C TYR A 151 -3.99 14.43 -13.29
N SER A 152 -4.38 13.21 -13.67
CA SER A 152 -3.49 12.30 -14.39
C SER A 152 -2.92 12.91 -15.68
N LYS A 153 -3.74 13.66 -16.45
CA LYS A 153 -3.26 14.38 -17.64
C LYS A 153 -2.28 15.47 -17.28
N VAL A 154 -2.59 16.27 -16.24
CA VAL A 154 -1.70 17.34 -15.77
C VAL A 154 -0.33 16.79 -15.36
N VAL A 155 -0.30 15.66 -14.63
CA VAL A 155 0.96 15.02 -14.23
C VAL A 155 1.74 14.52 -15.45
N ILE A 156 1.07 13.85 -16.40
CA ILE A 156 1.68 13.36 -17.62
C ILE A 156 2.34 14.51 -18.40
N GLU A 157 1.59 15.56 -18.68
CA GLU A 157 2.08 16.73 -19.42
C GLU A 157 3.28 17.38 -18.74
N LYS A 158 3.20 17.61 -17.42
CA LYS A 158 4.32 18.21 -16.66
C LYS A 158 5.57 17.33 -16.67
N LEU A 159 5.45 16.01 -16.55
CA LEU A 159 6.58 15.10 -16.62
C LEU A 159 7.17 15.02 -18.03
N GLN A 160 6.33 15.07 -19.08
CA GLN A 160 6.78 15.17 -20.47
C GLN A 160 7.55 16.49 -20.73
N MET A 161 7.03 17.62 -20.23
CA MET A 161 7.73 18.91 -20.29
C MET A 161 9.06 18.90 -19.54
N LEU A 162 9.20 18.08 -18.50
CA LEU A 162 10.47 17.84 -17.81
C LEU A 162 11.38 16.86 -18.56
N GLY A 163 11.02 16.41 -19.76
CA GLY A 163 11.83 15.53 -20.60
C GLY A 163 11.82 14.07 -20.13
N TYR A 164 10.64 13.56 -19.79
CA TYR A 164 10.42 12.13 -19.56
C TYR A 164 9.49 11.55 -20.61
N ASN A 165 9.83 10.37 -21.13
CA ASN A 165 8.90 9.50 -21.80
C ASN A 165 8.05 8.82 -20.71
N VAL A 166 6.73 8.99 -20.71
CA VAL A 166 5.84 8.50 -19.65
C VAL A 166 4.72 7.62 -20.21
N LYS A 167 4.45 6.53 -19.51
CA LYS A 167 3.33 5.62 -19.80
C LYS A 167 2.50 5.40 -18.56
N PRO A 168 1.20 5.70 -18.56
CA PRO A 168 0.27 5.32 -17.49
C PRO A 168 -0.49 4.04 -17.82
N GLN A 169 -0.85 3.25 -16.79
CA GLN A 169 -1.79 2.14 -16.90
C GLN A 169 -2.58 1.96 -15.60
N ILE A 170 -3.81 1.43 -15.70
CA ILE A 170 -4.57 0.96 -14.53
C ILE A 170 -4.24 -0.51 -14.32
N ILE A 171 -3.61 -0.81 -13.19
CA ILE A 171 -3.22 -2.16 -12.79
C ILE A 171 -4.18 -2.68 -11.72
N ASP A 172 -4.65 -3.92 -11.86
CA ASP A 172 -5.33 -4.66 -10.80
C ASP A 172 -4.32 -5.58 -10.12
N PHE A 173 -3.99 -5.29 -8.86
CA PHE A 173 -2.95 -6.03 -8.15
C PHE A 173 -3.30 -7.50 -7.90
N SER A 174 -4.59 -7.88 -8.00
CA SER A 174 -4.99 -9.30 -7.91
C SER A 174 -4.40 -10.19 -9.01
N GLN A 175 -3.91 -9.61 -10.10
CA GLN A 175 -3.26 -10.33 -11.20
C GLN A 175 -1.80 -10.69 -10.92
N PHE A 176 -1.26 -10.27 -9.76
CA PHE A 176 0.15 -10.39 -9.38
C PHE A 176 0.34 -11.29 -8.14
N GLY A 177 -0.53 -12.29 -7.93
CA GLY A 177 -0.46 -13.21 -6.80
C GLY A 177 -0.88 -12.57 -5.45
N ILE A 178 -1.65 -11.47 -5.50
CA ILE A 178 -2.10 -10.75 -4.32
C ILE A 178 -3.59 -11.04 -4.09
N PRO A 179 -4.00 -11.51 -2.90
CA PRO A 179 -5.38 -11.90 -2.61
C PRO A 179 -6.32 -10.71 -2.44
N GLN A 180 -6.16 -9.66 -3.27
CA GLN A 180 -6.94 -8.44 -3.19
C GLN A 180 -7.22 -7.81 -4.55
N ARG A 181 -8.48 -7.52 -4.84
CA ARG A 181 -8.89 -6.71 -5.98
C ARG A 181 -8.65 -5.23 -5.68
N ARG A 182 -7.49 -4.73 -6.14
CA ARG A 182 -7.06 -3.34 -5.89
C ARG A 182 -6.56 -2.71 -7.18
N LYS A 183 -7.39 -1.86 -7.79
CA LYS A 183 -7.05 -1.14 -9.03
C LYS A 183 -6.36 0.18 -8.70
N ARG A 184 -5.20 0.40 -9.32
CA ARG A 184 -4.38 1.60 -9.15
C ARG A 184 -3.93 2.16 -10.48
N PHE A 185 -3.83 3.47 -10.52
CA PHE A 185 -3.14 4.18 -11.59
C PHE A 185 -1.64 4.09 -11.30
N ILE A 186 -0.91 3.47 -12.22
CA ILE A 186 0.55 3.38 -12.19
C ILE A 186 1.06 4.14 -13.40
N LEU A 187 2.02 5.05 -13.18
CA LEU A 187 2.72 5.74 -14.24
C LEU A 187 4.22 5.48 -14.09
N VAL A 188 4.84 5.05 -15.16
CA VAL A 188 6.29 4.93 -15.27
C VAL A 188 6.81 6.00 -16.20
N GLY A 189 7.90 6.64 -15.80
CA GLY A 189 8.61 7.65 -16.59
C GLY A 189 10.07 7.24 -16.77
N ILE A 190 10.58 7.38 -18.00
CA ILE A 190 12.00 7.19 -18.35
C ILE A 190 12.52 8.52 -18.85
N ARG A 191 13.65 8.99 -18.28
CA ARG A 191 14.27 10.25 -18.70
C ARG A 191 14.75 10.16 -20.17
N ASN A 192 14.40 11.16 -20.99
CA ASN A 192 14.83 11.23 -22.37
C ASN A 192 16.38 11.17 -22.49
N GLY A 193 16.86 10.50 -23.51
CA GLY A 193 18.29 10.24 -23.72
C GLY A 193 18.81 8.95 -23.08
N LEU A 194 18.00 8.25 -22.30
CA LEU A 194 18.28 6.88 -21.89
C LEU A 194 17.70 5.91 -22.93
N LYS A 195 18.33 4.74 -23.06
CA LYS A 195 17.78 3.66 -23.89
C LYS A 195 16.54 3.08 -23.21
N GLY A 196 15.49 2.82 -23.98
CA GLY A 196 14.25 2.23 -23.51
C GLY A 196 13.03 3.15 -23.65
N CYS A 197 11.86 2.55 -23.56
CA CYS A 197 10.56 3.21 -23.61
C CYS A 197 9.72 2.76 -22.41
N ALA A 198 8.93 3.67 -21.85
CA ALA A 198 8.08 3.37 -20.70
C ALA A 198 6.98 2.32 -21.01
N ASP A 199 6.63 2.12 -22.28
CA ASP A 199 5.72 1.04 -22.72
C ASP A 199 6.25 -0.35 -22.37
N VAL A 200 7.57 -0.58 -22.55
CA VAL A 200 8.26 -1.84 -22.30
C VAL A 200 8.11 -2.28 -20.84
N PHE A 201 7.96 -1.34 -19.89
CA PHE A 201 7.74 -1.69 -18.50
C PHE A 201 6.49 -2.55 -18.30
N PHE A 202 5.36 -2.13 -18.84
CA PHE A 202 4.10 -2.83 -18.64
C PHE A 202 4.04 -4.16 -19.39
N GLU A 203 4.64 -4.22 -20.60
CA GLU A 203 4.77 -5.44 -21.38
C GLU A 203 5.60 -6.50 -20.63
N LYS A 204 6.76 -6.10 -20.09
CA LYS A 204 7.61 -6.97 -19.28
C LYS A 204 6.93 -7.39 -17.99
N LEU A 205 6.33 -6.44 -17.26
CA LEU A 205 5.61 -6.72 -16.03
C LEU A 205 4.53 -7.78 -16.23
N GLU A 206 3.80 -7.70 -17.35
CA GLU A 206 2.77 -8.68 -17.69
C GLU A 206 3.35 -10.04 -18.09
N SER A 207 4.39 -10.06 -18.93
CA SER A 207 4.98 -11.29 -19.44
C SER A 207 5.79 -12.05 -18.38
N GLU A 208 6.41 -11.35 -17.42
CA GLU A 208 7.30 -11.96 -16.43
C GLU A 208 6.60 -12.38 -15.13
N LYS A 209 5.38 -11.88 -14.86
CA LYS A 209 4.66 -12.13 -13.60
C LYS A 209 4.49 -13.62 -13.29
N LYS A 210 4.13 -14.44 -14.30
CA LYS A 210 3.95 -15.88 -14.12
C LYS A 210 5.23 -16.55 -13.68
N GLY A 211 6.32 -16.35 -14.41
CA GLY A 211 7.63 -16.92 -14.06
C GLY A 211 8.17 -16.40 -12.70
N PHE A 212 7.83 -15.16 -12.34
CA PHE A 212 8.15 -14.63 -11.01
C PHE A 212 7.43 -15.39 -9.89
N LEU A 213 6.14 -15.65 -10.06
CA LEU A 213 5.30 -16.34 -9.08
C LEU A 213 5.71 -17.83 -8.96
N GLU A 214 5.90 -18.51 -10.10
CA GLU A 214 6.32 -19.92 -10.15
C GLU A 214 7.66 -20.15 -9.42
N LYS A 215 8.65 -19.28 -9.64
CA LYS A 215 9.95 -19.34 -8.93
C LYS A 215 9.84 -19.26 -7.41
N ARG A 216 8.69 -18.78 -6.87
CA ARG A 216 8.41 -18.63 -5.43
C ARG A 216 7.37 -19.61 -4.92
N GLY A 217 6.92 -20.54 -5.78
CA GLY A 217 5.87 -21.48 -5.46
C GLY A 217 4.48 -20.81 -5.28
N LEU A 218 4.32 -19.58 -5.76
CA LEU A 218 3.08 -18.81 -5.60
C LEU A 218 2.12 -19.05 -6.78
N ALA A 219 0.83 -19.14 -6.46
CA ALA A 219 -0.24 -19.18 -7.45
C ALA A 219 -0.53 -17.78 -8.02
N GLU A 220 -0.97 -17.72 -9.28
CA GLU A 220 -1.44 -16.46 -9.89
C GLU A 220 -2.69 -15.92 -9.19
N LYS A 221 -3.57 -16.83 -8.73
CA LYS A 221 -4.77 -16.47 -7.97
C LYS A 221 -4.66 -17.02 -6.55
N VAL A 222 -4.63 -16.13 -5.59
CA VAL A 222 -4.63 -16.42 -4.16
C VAL A 222 -5.96 -15.95 -3.57
N THR A 223 -6.64 -16.80 -2.80
CA THR A 223 -7.92 -16.48 -2.16
C THR A 223 -7.72 -15.99 -0.73
N ILE A 224 -8.81 -15.53 -0.10
CA ILE A 224 -8.76 -15.10 1.31
C ILE A 224 -8.36 -16.28 2.22
N VAL A 225 -8.94 -17.45 2.04
CA VAL A 225 -8.60 -18.62 2.84
C VAL A 225 -7.16 -19.04 2.67
N ASP A 226 -6.61 -18.92 1.44
CA ASP A 226 -5.19 -19.19 1.19
C ASP A 226 -4.27 -18.25 1.96
N ALA A 227 -4.71 -17.04 2.22
CA ALA A 227 -3.88 -16.03 2.86
C ALA A 227 -3.90 -16.09 4.40
N ILE A 228 -5.04 -16.45 5.01
CA ILE A 228 -5.26 -16.22 6.44
C ILE A 228 -5.85 -17.41 7.22
N SER A 229 -6.02 -18.60 6.62
CA SER A 229 -6.63 -19.75 7.34
C SER A 229 -5.79 -20.28 8.51
N ASP A 230 -4.51 -19.96 8.57
CA ASP A 230 -3.63 -20.25 9.71
C ASP A 230 -3.67 -19.18 10.83
N LEU A 231 -4.53 -18.15 10.70
CA LEU A 231 -4.71 -17.07 11.68
C LEU A 231 -6.07 -17.14 12.42
N LEU A 232 -6.70 -18.31 12.45
CA LEU A 232 -7.98 -18.47 13.12
C LEU A 232 -7.83 -18.41 14.65
N ARG A 233 -8.83 -17.86 15.31
CA ARG A 233 -8.93 -17.76 16.76
C ARG A 233 -8.88 -19.16 17.43
N SER A 234 -9.38 -20.17 16.75
CA SER A 234 -9.35 -21.57 17.19
C SER A 234 -7.93 -22.16 17.36
N ASN A 235 -6.88 -21.52 16.81
CA ASN A 235 -5.49 -21.92 17.01
C ASN A 235 -4.96 -21.60 18.42
N GLY A 236 -5.74 -20.87 19.21
CA GLY A 236 -5.40 -20.43 20.56
C GLY A 236 -5.27 -18.93 20.68
N GLU A 237 -5.34 -18.45 21.91
CA GLU A 237 -5.30 -17.02 22.23
C GLU A 237 -4.28 -16.74 23.33
N ILE A 238 -3.69 -15.55 23.28
CA ILE A 238 -2.78 -15.02 24.28
C ILE A 238 -3.09 -13.53 24.50
N GLU A 239 -2.72 -12.98 25.66
CA GLU A 239 -2.77 -11.51 25.84
C GLU A 239 -1.92 -10.81 24.77
N THR A 240 -2.49 -9.79 24.15
CA THR A 240 -1.78 -9.04 23.10
C THR A 240 -0.54 -8.36 23.67
N PRO A 241 0.68 -8.63 23.17
CA PRO A 241 1.91 -8.15 23.75
C PRO A 241 2.02 -6.62 23.83
N ASP A 242 1.43 -5.91 22.88
CA ASP A 242 1.51 -4.46 22.72
C ASP A 242 0.15 -3.73 22.84
N ARG A 243 -0.86 -4.42 23.38
CA ARG A 243 -2.21 -3.88 23.59
C ARG A 243 -2.88 -4.49 24.82
N LYS A 244 -2.62 -3.91 25.97
CA LYS A 244 -3.16 -4.37 27.26
C LYS A 244 -4.69 -4.54 27.23
N GLY A 245 -5.18 -5.65 27.78
CA GLY A 245 -6.59 -5.97 27.89
C GLY A 245 -7.23 -6.49 26.58
N PHE A 246 -6.42 -6.82 25.57
CA PHE A 246 -6.88 -7.45 24.33
C PHE A 246 -6.19 -8.80 24.14
N LEU A 247 -6.87 -9.71 23.43
CA LEU A 247 -6.32 -11.00 23.04
C LEU A 247 -5.83 -10.98 21.60
N SER A 248 -4.74 -11.69 21.34
CA SER A 248 -4.20 -12.01 20.03
C SER A 248 -4.34 -13.49 19.75
N GLY A 249 -4.59 -13.85 18.49
CA GLY A 249 -4.53 -15.24 18.06
C GLY A 249 -3.09 -15.73 17.89
N LEU A 250 -2.93 -17.04 18.02
CA LEU A 250 -1.69 -17.74 17.70
C LEU A 250 -1.67 -18.22 16.25
N TYR A 251 -0.49 -18.54 15.74
CA TYR A 251 -0.37 -19.21 14.46
C TYR A 251 -0.87 -20.64 14.49
N GLY A 252 -1.66 -21.03 13.50
CA GLY A 252 -1.86 -22.42 13.13
C GLY A 252 -0.75 -22.94 12.22
N ASN A 253 -0.92 -24.18 11.76
CA ASN A 253 -0.04 -24.76 10.74
C ASN A 253 -0.24 -24.06 9.40
N GLU A 254 0.86 -23.84 8.67
CA GLU A 254 0.81 -23.36 7.30
C GLU A 254 0.12 -24.40 6.40
N GLN A 255 -0.88 -23.97 5.66
CA GLN A 255 -1.68 -24.83 4.80
C GLN A 255 -1.48 -24.56 3.31
N THR A 256 -0.84 -23.41 2.99
CA THR A 256 -0.69 -22.94 1.62
C THR A 256 0.70 -22.38 1.37
N ALA A 257 1.12 -22.44 0.10
CA ALA A 257 2.39 -21.84 -0.32
C ALA A 257 2.44 -20.32 -0.06
N TYR A 258 1.30 -19.64 -0.09
CA TYR A 258 1.24 -18.21 0.21
C TYR A 258 1.52 -17.92 1.69
N GLN A 259 0.96 -18.70 2.61
CA GLN A 259 1.25 -18.60 4.04
C GLN A 259 2.74 -18.90 4.31
N HIS A 260 3.26 -19.95 3.72
CA HIS A 260 4.68 -20.31 3.81
C HIS A 260 5.57 -19.15 3.32
N TYR A 261 5.27 -18.58 2.15
CA TYR A 261 6.01 -17.45 1.60
C TYR A 261 6.03 -16.24 2.54
N LEU A 262 4.89 -15.92 3.17
CA LEU A 262 4.80 -14.75 4.07
C LEU A 262 5.45 -15.00 5.44
N ARG A 263 5.57 -16.27 5.88
CA ARG A 263 6.15 -16.65 7.17
C ARG A 263 7.62 -17.04 7.10
N SER A 264 8.16 -17.31 5.90
CA SER A 264 9.49 -17.91 5.70
C SER A 264 10.64 -17.22 6.47
N ASP A 265 10.58 -15.91 6.65
CA ASP A 265 11.58 -15.11 7.35
C ASP A 265 11.12 -14.65 8.75
N SER A 266 9.98 -15.18 9.24
CA SER A 266 9.43 -14.79 10.55
C SER A 266 9.98 -15.71 11.63
N ILE A 267 10.61 -15.12 12.63
CA ILE A 267 11.04 -15.81 13.86
C ILE A 267 9.99 -15.69 14.98
N ASN A 268 8.91 -14.96 14.75
CA ASN A 268 7.90 -14.68 15.76
C ASN A 268 6.97 -15.89 15.94
N ILE A 269 6.73 -16.26 17.19
CA ILE A 269 5.77 -17.30 17.56
C ILE A 269 4.33 -16.75 17.53
N ILE A 270 4.19 -15.44 17.75
CA ILE A 270 2.92 -14.73 17.82
C ILE A 270 2.85 -13.76 16.63
N PRO A 271 1.76 -13.79 15.82
CA PRO A 271 1.61 -12.84 14.71
C PRO A 271 1.56 -11.39 15.22
N ASN A 272 2.50 -10.55 14.78
CA ASN A 272 2.44 -9.12 15.11
C ASN A 272 1.13 -8.49 14.60
N SER A 273 0.50 -7.67 15.43
CA SER A 273 -0.74 -6.95 15.08
C SER A 273 -1.96 -7.83 14.81
N HIS A 274 -1.99 -9.05 15.35
CA HIS A 274 -3.12 -9.98 15.25
C HIS A 274 -4.06 -9.88 16.47
N SER A 275 -4.28 -8.68 16.98
CA SER A 275 -5.16 -8.41 18.12
C SER A 275 -6.63 -8.38 17.71
N PHE A 276 -7.47 -9.12 18.43
CA PHE A 276 -8.92 -9.15 18.21
C PHE A 276 -9.58 -7.89 18.77
N ALA A 277 -10.56 -7.37 18.06
CA ALA A 277 -11.38 -6.26 18.54
C ALA A 277 -12.43 -6.78 19.55
N HIS A 278 -12.72 -5.96 20.56
CA HIS A 278 -13.87 -6.21 21.42
C HIS A 278 -15.15 -5.80 20.69
N HIS A 279 -16.10 -6.71 20.64
CA HIS A 279 -17.44 -6.46 20.14
C HIS A 279 -18.47 -6.56 21.28
N THR A 280 -19.57 -5.83 21.17
CA THR A 280 -20.72 -6.04 22.06
C THR A 280 -21.44 -7.32 21.65
N LYS A 281 -22.17 -7.93 22.59
CA LYS A 281 -22.96 -9.14 22.32
C LYS A 281 -23.92 -8.97 21.15
N GLU A 282 -24.56 -7.80 21.03
CA GLU A 282 -25.46 -7.47 19.92
C GLU A 282 -24.72 -7.45 18.58
N LYS A 283 -23.48 -6.95 18.57
CA LYS A 283 -22.66 -6.91 17.35
C LYS A 283 -22.17 -8.30 16.96
N GLU A 284 -21.78 -9.12 17.93
CA GLU A 284 -21.41 -10.53 17.70
C GLU A 284 -22.58 -11.33 17.14
N SER A 285 -23.79 -11.23 17.75
CA SER A 285 -25.00 -11.89 17.23
C SER A 285 -25.38 -11.42 15.82
N CYS A 286 -25.18 -10.13 15.51
CA CYS A 286 -25.36 -9.61 14.15
C CYS A 286 -24.35 -10.27 13.18
N PHE A 287 -23.10 -10.41 13.56
CA PHE A 287 -22.06 -11.04 12.76
C PHE A 287 -22.31 -12.54 12.54
N GLU A 288 -22.73 -13.27 13.58
CA GLU A 288 -23.15 -14.68 13.50
C GLU A 288 -24.30 -14.84 12.51
N ASN A 289 -25.34 -14.01 12.62
CA ASN A 289 -26.47 -14.04 11.69
C ASN A 289 -26.03 -13.77 10.23
N LEU A 290 -25.12 -12.83 10.02
CA LEU A 290 -24.56 -12.55 8.68
C LEU A 290 -23.76 -13.74 8.15
N LEU A 291 -22.95 -14.41 8.99
CA LEU A 291 -22.16 -15.57 8.58
C LEU A 291 -23.04 -16.77 8.23
N LEU A 292 -24.14 -16.96 8.94
CA LEU A 292 -25.04 -18.10 8.74
C LEU A 292 -26.02 -17.88 7.57
N ASN A 293 -26.58 -16.67 7.46
CA ASN A 293 -27.78 -16.44 6.66
C ASN A 293 -27.59 -15.49 5.48
N TYR A 294 -26.49 -14.68 5.43
CA TYR A 294 -26.30 -13.76 4.33
C TYR A 294 -25.79 -14.47 3.05
N PRO A 295 -26.57 -14.47 1.96
CA PRO A 295 -26.29 -15.34 0.80
C PRO A 295 -25.18 -14.79 -0.12
N ILE A 296 -24.88 -13.48 -0.09
CA ILE A 296 -24.01 -12.84 -1.08
C ILE A 296 -22.70 -12.39 -0.42
N ARG A 297 -21.71 -13.27 -0.41
CA ARG A 297 -20.38 -12.96 0.13
C ARG A 297 -19.55 -12.12 -0.85
N GLY A 298 -18.58 -11.39 -0.33
CA GLY A 298 -17.67 -10.55 -1.11
C GLY A 298 -18.25 -9.23 -1.63
N LYS A 299 -19.55 -8.97 -1.41
CA LYS A 299 -20.21 -7.70 -1.73
C LYS A 299 -20.50 -6.87 -0.48
N ARG A 300 -20.37 -5.55 -0.59
CA ARG A 300 -20.68 -4.62 0.51
C ARG A 300 -22.19 -4.53 0.73
N ILE A 301 -22.57 -4.63 1.98
CA ILE A 301 -23.94 -4.39 2.46
C ILE A 301 -23.97 -2.93 2.94
N ASP A 302 -24.63 -2.05 2.21
CA ASP A 302 -24.73 -0.62 2.53
C ASP A 302 -26.12 -0.06 2.17
N GLY A 303 -26.30 1.23 2.38
CA GLY A 303 -27.58 1.90 2.12
C GLY A 303 -28.73 1.26 2.90
N GLU A 304 -29.86 1.08 2.23
CA GLU A 304 -31.08 0.47 2.79
C GLU A 304 -30.96 -1.02 3.06
N ASN A 305 -30.05 -1.70 2.34
CA ASN A 305 -29.82 -3.14 2.50
C ASN A 305 -29.25 -3.53 3.88
N ARG A 306 -28.84 -2.57 4.70
CA ARG A 306 -28.29 -2.80 6.05
C ARG A 306 -29.35 -3.12 7.10
N ALA A 307 -30.51 -2.46 6.98
CA ALA A 307 -31.56 -2.49 8.02
C ALA A 307 -32.04 -3.93 8.34
N PRO A 308 -32.32 -4.80 7.35
CA PRO A 308 -32.76 -6.18 7.61
C PRO A 308 -31.74 -7.01 8.40
N TRP A 309 -30.47 -6.63 8.38
CA TRP A 309 -29.37 -7.34 9.03
C TRP A 309 -28.91 -6.70 10.35
N GLY A 310 -29.55 -5.65 10.81
CA GLY A 310 -29.17 -4.95 12.04
C GLY A 310 -27.83 -4.20 11.96
N ILE A 311 -27.33 -3.88 10.76
CA ILE A 311 -26.05 -3.22 10.56
C ILE A 311 -26.19 -1.72 10.82
N ARG A 312 -25.59 -1.24 11.92
CA ARG A 312 -25.64 0.19 12.35
C ARG A 312 -24.56 1.05 11.70
N GLN A 313 -23.40 0.48 11.33
CA GLN A 313 -22.31 1.17 10.64
C GLN A 313 -22.66 1.48 9.17
N ARG A 314 -21.78 2.24 8.48
CA ARG A 314 -21.97 2.69 7.09
C ARG A 314 -22.12 1.54 6.08
N GLY A 315 -21.68 0.35 6.45
CA GLY A 315 -21.77 -0.87 5.68
C GLY A 315 -20.70 -1.85 6.11
N ILE A 316 -20.85 -3.10 5.72
CA ILE A 316 -19.87 -4.18 5.96
C ILE A 316 -19.84 -5.12 4.78
N THR A 317 -18.72 -5.78 4.56
CA THR A 317 -18.58 -6.85 3.59
C THR A 317 -18.33 -8.16 4.32
N VAL A 318 -19.21 -9.14 4.17
CA VAL A 318 -18.95 -10.51 4.60
C VAL A 318 -17.98 -11.12 3.61
N LEU A 319 -16.76 -11.44 4.04
CA LEU A 319 -15.72 -11.93 3.14
C LEU A 319 -16.06 -13.33 2.58
N ASP A 320 -15.69 -13.57 1.32
CA ASP A 320 -15.81 -14.87 0.66
C ASP A 320 -14.46 -15.59 0.74
N PRO A 321 -14.39 -16.75 1.46
CA PRO A 321 -13.12 -17.47 1.60
C PRO A 321 -12.49 -17.87 0.26
N ASN A 322 -13.30 -18.18 -0.76
CA ASN A 322 -12.87 -18.72 -2.05
C ASN A 322 -12.62 -17.63 -3.12
N ALA A 323 -12.69 -16.37 -2.72
CA ALA A 323 -12.47 -15.23 -3.62
C ALA A 323 -11.28 -14.36 -3.16
N VAL A 324 -10.84 -13.48 -4.05
CA VAL A 324 -9.94 -12.39 -3.66
C VAL A 324 -10.71 -11.35 -2.85
N ALA A 325 -10.08 -10.77 -1.84
CA ALA A 325 -10.69 -9.71 -1.03
C ALA A 325 -11.03 -8.48 -1.88
N PRO A 326 -12.07 -7.72 -1.53
CA PRO A 326 -12.22 -6.36 -2.02
C PRO A 326 -11.03 -5.49 -1.56
N THR A 327 -10.91 -4.30 -2.12
CA THR A 327 -9.84 -3.36 -1.74
C THR A 327 -9.83 -3.10 -0.24
N ILE A 328 -8.79 -3.52 0.46
CA ILE A 328 -8.61 -3.24 1.90
C ILE A 328 -8.50 -1.72 2.11
N THR A 329 -9.35 -1.22 2.99
CA THR A 329 -9.41 0.20 3.39
C THR A 329 -8.75 0.41 4.75
N GLY A 330 -8.60 1.67 5.17
CA GLY A 330 -8.11 2.01 6.51
C GLY A 330 -9.17 1.89 7.62
N LEU A 331 -10.34 1.34 7.34
CA LEU A 331 -11.46 1.23 8.30
C LEU A 331 -11.62 -0.22 8.75
N PRO A 332 -11.41 -0.52 10.05
CA PRO A 332 -11.49 -1.89 10.57
C PRO A 332 -12.89 -2.50 10.42
N ASP A 333 -13.94 -1.69 10.53
CA ASP A 333 -15.33 -2.16 10.49
C ASP A 333 -15.88 -2.47 9.08
N ASP A 334 -15.06 -2.31 8.04
CA ASP A 334 -15.52 -2.53 6.66
C ASP A 334 -15.64 -4.02 6.29
N TYR A 335 -15.00 -4.93 7.05
CA TYR A 335 -14.91 -6.36 6.71
C TYR A 335 -15.24 -7.25 7.89
N LEU A 336 -16.23 -8.14 7.70
CA LEU A 336 -16.48 -9.28 8.55
C LEU A 336 -15.61 -10.46 8.08
N HIS A 337 -14.91 -11.10 9.00
CA HIS A 337 -14.13 -12.30 8.73
C HIS A 337 -14.99 -13.39 8.05
N TYR A 338 -14.38 -14.21 7.20
CA TYR A 338 -15.14 -15.18 6.39
C TYR A 338 -15.79 -16.32 7.20
N SER A 339 -15.32 -16.64 8.41
CA SER A 339 -15.80 -17.75 9.24
C SER A 339 -15.99 -17.44 10.72
N GLU A 340 -15.46 -16.32 11.21
CA GLU A 340 -15.53 -15.95 12.63
C GLU A 340 -16.33 -14.65 12.82
N PRO A 341 -17.18 -14.54 13.88
CA PRO A 341 -18.09 -13.40 14.09
C PRO A 341 -17.32 -12.15 14.61
N ARG A 342 -16.30 -11.74 13.87
CA ARG A 342 -15.43 -10.60 14.19
C ARG A 342 -14.98 -9.87 12.94
N ILE A 343 -14.53 -8.64 13.12
CA ILE A 343 -13.82 -7.92 12.06
C ILE A 343 -12.43 -8.53 11.84
N MET A 344 -11.86 -8.23 10.68
CA MET A 344 -10.47 -8.59 10.34
C MET A 344 -9.48 -7.93 11.29
N THR A 345 -8.40 -8.64 11.64
CA THR A 345 -7.25 -8.06 12.35
C THR A 345 -6.33 -7.28 11.39
N VAL A 346 -5.42 -6.49 11.94
CA VAL A 346 -4.40 -5.77 11.14
C VAL A 346 -3.51 -6.77 10.39
N ARG A 347 -3.09 -7.88 11.04
CA ARG A 347 -2.24 -8.91 10.40
C ARG A 347 -2.95 -9.60 9.24
N GLU A 348 -4.20 -9.94 9.39
CA GLU A 348 -4.99 -10.51 8.29
C GLU A 348 -5.09 -9.54 7.11
N CYS A 349 -5.38 -8.27 7.37
CA CYS A 349 -5.35 -7.22 6.34
C CYS A 349 -3.98 -7.07 5.71
N ALA A 350 -2.90 -7.15 6.50
CA ALA A 350 -1.53 -7.04 6.03
C ALA A 350 -1.14 -8.21 5.09
N ARG A 351 -1.55 -9.44 5.41
CA ARG A 351 -1.35 -10.60 4.52
C ARG A 351 -2.12 -10.48 3.22
N ILE A 352 -3.34 -9.96 3.27
CA ILE A 352 -4.13 -9.65 2.06
C ILE A 352 -3.43 -8.58 1.20
N GLN A 353 -2.64 -7.70 1.81
CA GLN A 353 -1.77 -6.73 1.14
C GLN A 353 -0.37 -7.28 0.83
N SER A 354 -0.13 -8.59 1.03
CA SER A 354 1.16 -9.26 0.81
C SER A 354 2.35 -8.78 1.67
N PHE A 355 2.10 -8.21 2.84
CA PHE A 355 3.18 -7.96 3.80
C PHE A 355 3.63 -9.28 4.44
N PRO A 356 4.94 -9.57 4.49
CA PRO A 356 5.45 -10.74 5.20
C PRO A 356 5.26 -10.58 6.72
N ASP A 357 5.23 -11.71 7.43
CA ASP A 357 4.89 -11.70 8.86
C ASP A 357 5.99 -11.13 9.75
N TRP A 358 7.24 -11.11 9.28
CA TRP A 358 8.32 -10.42 9.97
C TRP A 358 8.18 -8.89 9.95
N TYR A 359 7.33 -8.33 9.05
CA TYR A 359 7.09 -6.89 8.98
C TYR A 359 6.15 -6.45 10.09
N GLU A 360 6.64 -5.68 11.04
CA GLU A 360 5.91 -5.26 12.22
C GLU A 360 5.26 -3.89 12.03
N PHE A 361 3.96 -3.79 12.31
CA PHE A 361 3.29 -2.49 12.34
C PHE A 361 3.38 -1.89 13.74
N LYS A 362 3.75 -0.60 13.79
CA LYS A 362 3.93 0.17 15.02
C LYS A 362 2.81 1.19 15.20
N SER A 363 2.82 1.88 16.34
CA SER A 363 1.81 2.85 16.74
C SER A 363 0.46 2.22 17.10
N LYS A 364 -0.61 3.01 17.14
CA LYS A 364 -1.94 2.59 17.58
C LYS A 364 -2.63 1.67 16.60
N TYR A 365 -3.42 0.72 17.08
CA TYR A 365 -4.26 -0.14 16.24
C TYR A 365 -5.35 0.64 15.52
N THR A 366 -6.06 1.50 16.27
CA THR A 366 -7.18 2.31 15.78
C THR A 366 -7.16 3.70 16.40
N THR A 367 -7.79 4.65 15.73
CA THR A 367 -8.09 5.98 16.28
C THR A 367 -9.54 6.31 16.07
N GLY A 368 -10.13 7.14 16.97
CA GLY A 368 -11.52 7.57 16.91
C GLY A 368 -11.68 9.08 16.77
N GLY A 369 -12.88 9.52 16.43
CA GLY A 369 -13.29 10.93 16.43
C GLY A 369 -12.40 11.85 15.58
N LYS A 370 -12.02 13.00 16.13
CA LYS A 370 -11.20 14.03 15.46
C LYS A 370 -9.76 13.55 15.12
N LEU A 371 -9.24 12.57 15.85
CA LEU A 371 -7.89 12.04 15.65
C LEU A 371 -7.75 11.25 14.34
N ARG A 372 -8.83 10.70 13.79
CA ARG A 372 -8.82 10.00 12.49
C ARG A 372 -8.27 10.83 11.32
N LYS A 373 -8.30 12.15 11.44
CA LYS A 373 -7.76 13.06 10.42
C LYS A 373 -6.27 13.35 10.59
N LYS A 374 -5.72 13.08 11.77
CA LYS A 374 -4.34 13.43 12.15
C LYS A 374 -3.43 12.21 12.26
N GLU A 375 -3.98 11.09 12.69
CA GLU A 375 -3.24 9.86 12.95
C GLU A 375 -3.51 8.82 11.86
N VAL A 376 -2.49 8.04 11.52
CA VAL A 376 -2.59 6.91 10.60
C VAL A 376 -2.33 5.63 11.40
N PRO A 377 -3.38 5.06 12.06
CA PRO A 377 -3.25 3.83 12.84
C PRO A 377 -2.92 2.64 11.93
N ARG A 378 -2.54 1.49 12.52
CA ARG A 378 -2.09 0.28 11.79
C ARG A 378 -3.05 -0.14 10.66
N TYR A 379 -4.36 -0.14 10.88
CA TYR A 379 -5.33 -0.43 9.81
C TYR A 379 -5.22 0.53 8.63
N SER A 380 -5.04 1.83 8.91
CA SER A 380 -4.88 2.84 7.87
C SER A 380 -3.53 2.73 7.17
N GLN A 381 -2.48 2.38 7.89
CA GLN A 381 -1.15 2.11 7.32
C GLN A 381 -1.26 0.99 6.27
N VAL A 382 -1.84 -0.16 6.65
CA VAL A 382 -2.05 -1.30 5.76
C VAL A 382 -2.96 -0.93 4.59
N GLY A 383 -4.10 -0.29 4.85
CA GLY A 383 -5.08 0.07 3.81
C GLY A 383 -4.55 1.06 2.77
N ASN A 384 -3.63 1.94 3.15
CA ASN A 384 -3.03 2.93 2.26
C ASN A 384 -1.83 2.37 1.46
N ALA A 385 -1.24 1.28 1.90
CA ALA A 385 -0.01 0.75 1.32
C ALA A 385 -0.17 0.25 -0.13
N ILE A 386 0.92 0.33 -0.87
CA ILE A 386 1.13 -0.45 -2.09
C ILE A 386 1.57 -1.85 -1.66
N PRO A 387 0.94 -2.93 -2.18
CA PRO A 387 1.34 -4.29 -1.83
C PRO A 387 2.82 -4.58 -2.15
N PRO A 388 3.62 -5.05 -1.19
CA PRO A 388 5.04 -5.32 -1.40
C PRO A 388 5.33 -6.31 -2.53
N LEU A 389 4.49 -7.34 -2.71
CA LEU A 389 4.66 -8.33 -3.77
C LEU A 389 4.54 -7.72 -5.18
N PHE A 390 3.65 -6.73 -5.37
CA PHE A 390 3.59 -5.97 -6.62
C PHE A 390 4.84 -5.08 -6.78
N ALA A 391 5.21 -4.36 -5.72
CA ALA A 391 6.37 -3.49 -5.75
C ALA A 391 7.67 -4.25 -6.02
N PHE A 392 7.77 -5.50 -5.54
CA PHE A 392 8.89 -6.39 -5.82
C PHE A 392 8.96 -6.72 -7.32
N GLN A 393 7.86 -7.16 -7.94
CA GLN A 393 7.80 -7.47 -9.37
C GLN A 393 8.13 -6.23 -10.21
N ALA A 394 7.49 -5.09 -9.90
CA ALA A 394 7.76 -3.82 -10.56
C ALA A 394 9.23 -3.40 -10.41
N GLY A 395 9.81 -3.58 -9.22
CA GLY A 395 11.21 -3.24 -8.95
C GLY A 395 12.21 -4.05 -9.78
N LEU A 396 11.94 -5.34 -10.02
CA LEU A 396 12.79 -6.16 -10.90
C LEU A 396 12.77 -5.65 -12.34
N VAL A 397 11.58 -5.39 -12.88
CA VAL A 397 11.44 -4.86 -14.26
C VAL A 397 12.08 -3.48 -14.39
N LEU A 398 11.91 -2.60 -13.40
CA LEU A 398 12.53 -1.28 -13.40
C LEU A 398 14.07 -1.34 -13.43
N LYS A 399 14.67 -2.33 -12.76
CA LYS A 399 16.14 -2.54 -12.83
C LYS A 399 16.63 -2.84 -14.25
N GLU A 400 15.88 -3.66 -14.97
CA GLU A 400 16.25 -4.00 -16.35
C GLU A 400 16.23 -2.75 -17.25
N LEU A 401 15.27 -1.85 -17.04
CA LEU A 401 15.18 -0.60 -17.79
C LEU A 401 16.31 0.40 -17.48
N THR A 402 17.02 0.23 -16.37
CA THR A 402 18.20 1.07 -16.07
C THR A 402 19.48 0.58 -16.73
N ASN A 403 19.52 -0.66 -17.25
CA ASN A 403 20.71 -1.30 -17.83
C ASN A 403 20.76 -1.19 -19.36
N GLY A 404 19.67 -0.80 -19.99
CA GLY A 404 19.57 -0.57 -21.43
C GLY A 404 19.91 0.86 -21.81
#